data_0afc1e85d8873077a5d6070cb42237a0
#
_entry.id   0afc1e85d8873077a5d6070cb42237a0
#
_cell.length_a   1.000
_cell.length_b   1.000
_cell.length_c   1.000
_cell.angle_alpha   90.00
_cell.angle_beta   90.00
_cell.angle_gamma   90.00
#
_symmetry.space_group_name_H-M   'P 1'
#
loop_
_entity.id
_entity.type
_entity.pdbx_description
1 polymer ?
#
loop_
_entity_poly.entity_id
_entity_poly.type
_entity_poly.pdbx_seq_one_letter_code
_entity_poly.pdbx_strand_id
1 'polypeptide(L)'
;GLVGSEMCIRDRNILQLEMTALADKDAEVFAPLAECYRLPSSTEEERAYKEKVMEERLVQASYVPLEIMEKAAEMLGILKELAEKGSVMAVSDVGVGVQFVRTAILGAVMNVYINTRSMKDRKRAEELNREAKRLTKEGTDAADQIYEKIVKQLQG
;
A
#
# COMPACT_ATOMS: atom_id res chain seq x y z
N GLY A 1 -3.60 -19.85 22.88
CA GLY A 1 -4.88 -20.53 22.92
C GLY A 1 -5.94 -19.87 22.04
N LEU A 2 -7.19 -20.26 22.22
CA LEU A 2 -8.36 -19.80 21.43
C LEU A 2 -8.51 -18.26 21.37
N VAL A 3 -8.26 -17.56 22.47
CA VAL A 3 -8.39 -16.09 22.55
C VAL A 3 -7.42 -15.36 21.62
N GLY A 4 -6.20 -15.85 21.47
CA GLY A 4 -5.22 -15.26 20.54
C GLY A 4 -5.57 -15.46 19.06
N SER A 5 -6.15 -16.64 18.71
CA SER A 5 -6.59 -16.93 17.35
C SER A 5 -7.84 -16.14 16.96
N GLU A 6 -8.78 -15.94 17.89
CA GLU A 6 -9.97 -15.11 17.67
C GLU A 6 -9.62 -13.65 17.45
N MET A 7 -8.66 -13.09 18.20
CA MET A 7 -8.13 -11.74 17.97
C MET A 7 -7.50 -11.61 16.58
N CYS A 8 -6.63 -12.54 16.19
CA CYS A 8 -6.02 -12.53 14.85
C CYS A 8 -7.06 -12.60 13.71
N ILE A 9 -8.12 -13.42 13.88
CA ILE A 9 -9.22 -13.52 12.90
C ILE A 9 -9.98 -12.20 12.80
N ARG A 10 -10.28 -11.56 13.93
CA ARG A 10 -10.97 -10.27 13.99
C ARG A 10 -10.15 -9.18 13.31
N ASP A 11 -8.86 -9.07 13.65
CA ASP A 11 -7.96 -8.05 13.12
C ASP A 11 -7.75 -8.23 11.62
N ARG A 12 -7.61 -9.48 11.16
CA ARG A 12 -7.57 -9.81 9.73
C ARG A 12 -8.83 -9.35 9.01
N ASN A 13 -10.01 -9.60 9.55
CA ASN A 13 -11.27 -9.21 8.93
C ASN A 13 -11.42 -7.68 8.83
N ILE A 14 -11.00 -6.95 9.87
CA ILE A 14 -10.99 -5.49 9.85
C ILE A 14 -10.05 -4.98 8.75
N LEU A 15 -8.80 -5.46 8.70
CA LEU A 15 -7.84 -5.06 7.66
C LEU A 15 -8.30 -5.42 6.26
N GLN A 16 -8.97 -6.55 6.07
CA GLN A 16 -9.54 -6.91 4.78
C GLN A 16 -10.61 -5.92 4.31
N LEU A 17 -11.49 -5.48 5.21
CA LEU A 17 -12.50 -4.47 4.91
C LEU A 17 -11.86 -3.10 4.62
N GLU A 18 -10.86 -2.70 5.41
CA GLU A 18 -10.11 -1.46 5.19
C GLU A 18 -9.37 -1.46 3.84
N MET A 19 -8.72 -2.56 3.49
CA MET A 19 -8.05 -2.70 2.18
C MET A 19 -9.02 -2.65 1.01
N THR A 20 -10.20 -3.26 1.14
CA THR A 20 -11.25 -3.17 0.12
C THR A 20 -11.74 -1.73 -0.03
N ALA A 21 -11.99 -1.04 1.08
CA ALA A 21 -12.39 0.37 1.07
C ALA A 21 -11.31 1.28 0.47
N LEU A 22 -10.02 0.98 0.69
CA LEU A 22 -8.92 1.72 0.08
C LEU A 22 -8.83 1.50 -1.43
N ALA A 23 -9.16 0.31 -1.95
CA ALA A 23 -9.24 0.07 -3.38
C ALA A 23 -10.33 0.91 -4.05
N ASP A 24 -11.51 1.01 -3.41
CA ASP A 24 -12.59 1.89 -3.88
C ASP A 24 -12.18 3.37 -3.82
N LYS A 25 -11.55 3.78 -2.72
CA LYS A 25 -11.04 5.15 -2.52
C LYS A 25 -9.97 5.53 -3.56
N ASP A 26 -9.11 4.59 -3.95
CA ASP A 26 -8.11 4.81 -5.01
C ASP A 26 -8.79 5.17 -6.34
N ALA A 27 -9.82 4.44 -6.72
CA ALA A 27 -10.61 4.75 -7.91
C ALA A 27 -11.33 6.10 -7.80
N GLU A 28 -11.88 6.45 -6.63
CA GLU A 28 -12.56 7.73 -6.36
C GLU A 28 -11.61 8.92 -6.47
N VAL A 29 -10.39 8.83 -5.97
CA VAL A 29 -9.41 9.94 -6.05
C VAL A 29 -8.75 10.03 -7.42
N PHE A 30 -8.68 8.92 -8.16
CA PHE A 30 -8.13 8.91 -9.51
C PHE A 30 -9.08 9.57 -10.53
N ALA A 31 -10.39 9.42 -10.40
CA ALA A 31 -11.35 9.97 -11.36
C ALA A 31 -11.21 11.50 -11.55
N PRO A 32 -11.17 12.34 -10.47
CA PRO A 32 -10.92 13.78 -10.60
C PRO A 32 -9.54 14.12 -11.18
N LEU A 33 -8.51 13.33 -10.87
CA LEU A 33 -7.18 13.49 -11.47
C LEU A 33 -7.21 13.26 -12.97
N ALA A 34 -7.90 12.20 -13.41
CA ALA A 34 -8.07 11.88 -14.84
C ALA A 34 -8.81 13.00 -15.60
N GLU A 35 -9.79 13.64 -14.96
CA GLU A 35 -10.49 14.80 -15.54
C GLU A 35 -9.57 16.01 -15.69
N CYS A 36 -8.62 16.23 -14.78
CA CYS A 36 -7.69 17.36 -14.87
C CYS A 36 -6.87 17.33 -16.17
N TYR A 37 -6.55 16.16 -16.71
CA TYR A 37 -5.84 16.06 -17.98
C TYR A 37 -6.62 16.63 -19.16
N ARG A 38 -7.96 16.67 -19.09
CA ARG A 38 -8.87 17.17 -20.12
C ARG A 38 -9.15 18.68 -19.98
N LEU A 39 -8.71 19.31 -18.89
CA LEU A 39 -8.91 20.75 -18.71
C LEU A 39 -8.26 21.54 -19.84
N PRO A 40 -8.91 22.64 -20.30
CA PRO A 40 -8.34 23.51 -21.32
C PRO A 40 -7.00 24.11 -20.88
N SER A 41 -6.16 24.41 -21.85
CA SER A 41 -4.80 24.95 -21.61
C SER A 41 -4.35 25.89 -22.74
N SER A 42 -5.31 26.54 -23.39
CA SER A 42 -5.06 27.43 -24.54
C SER A 42 -4.54 28.80 -24.09
N THR A 43 -5.10 29.35 -23.01
CA THR A 43 -4.68 30.63 -22.42
C THR A 43 -3.70 30.41 -21.26
N GLU A 44 -3.03 31.47 -20.83
CA GLU A 44 -2.12 31.44 -19.68
C GLU A 44 -2.90 31.19 -18.37
N GLU A 45 -4.06 31.78 -18.24
CA GLU A 45 -4.96 31.62 -17.10
C GLU A 45 -5.46 30.16 -17.00
N GLU A 46 -5.88 29.57 -18.12
CA GLU A 46 -6.29 28.17 -18.18
C GLU A 46 -5.15 27.21 -17.77
N ARG A 47 -3.92 27.48 -18.25
CA ARG A 47 -2.74 26.69 -17.88
C ARG A 47 -2.45 26.78 -16.39
N ALA A 48 -2.45 28.00 -15.84
CA ALA A 48 -2.21 28.21 -14.42
C ALA A 48 -3.27 27.53 -13.54
N TYR A 49 -4.54 27.60 -13.92
CA TYR A 49 -5.62 26.90 -13.24
C TYR A 49 -5.45 25.39 -13.29
N LYS A 50 -5.22 24.85 -14.50
CA LYS A 50 -5.00 23.40 -14.71
C LYS A 50 -3.82 22.90 -13.87
N GLU A 51 -2.71 23.62 -13.85
CA GLU A 51 -1.52 23.25 -13.09
C GLU A 51 -1.81 23.19 -11.58
N LYS A 52 -2.49 24.20 -11.06
CA LYS A 52 -2.87 24.24 -9.64
C LYS A 52 -3.76 23.07 -9.25
N VAL A 53 -4.83 22.83 -10.01
CA VAL A 53 -5.78 21.75 -9.72
C VAL A 53 -5.09 20.38 -9.88
N MET A 54 -4.27 20.22 -10.91
CA MET A 54 -3.49 18.99 -11.13
C MET A 54 -2.59 18.69 -9.94
N GLU A 55 -1.85 19.67 -9.43
CA GLU A 55 -0.96 19.49 -8.28
C GLU A 55 -1.73 19.02 -7.05
N GLU A 56 -2.86 19.66 -6.73
CA GLU A 56 -3.72 19.28 -5.61
C GLU A 56 -4.22 17.83 -5.74
N ARG A 57 -4.62 17.41 -6.95
CA ARG A 57 -5.12 16.05 -7.22
C ARG A 57 -4.01 15.00 -7.18
N LEU A 58 -2.82 15.32 -7.68
CA LEU A 58 -1.66 14.44 -7.60
C LEU A 58 -1.26 14.14 -6.15
N VAL A 59 -1.27 15.17 -5.29
CA VAL A 59 -1.02 15.00 -3.85
C VAL A 59 -2.07 14.05 -3.24
N GLN A 60 -3.36 14.31 -3.48
CA GLN A 60 -4.44 13.47 -2.95
C GLN A 60 -4.33 12.02 -3.44
N ALA A 61 -4.09 11.81 -4.73
CA ALA A 61 -3.94 10.49 -5.34
C ALA A 61 -2.68 9.74 -4.85
N SER A 62 -1.70 10.43 -4.27
CA SER A 62 -0.52 9.79 -3.71
C SER A 62 -0.72 9.27 -2.29
N TYR A 63 -1.67 9.80 -1.53
CA TYR A 63 -1.91 9.35 -0.15
C TYR A 63 -2.57 7.98 -0.08
N VAL A 64 -3.50 7.66 -0.99
CA VAL A 64 -4.22 6.39 -0.95
C VAL A 64 -3.28 5.19 -1.12
N PRO A 65 -2.38 5.15 -2.12
CA PRO A 65 -1.42 4.05 -2.20
C PRO A 65 -0.45 4.00 -1.00
N LEU A 66 -0.11 5.13 -0.35
CA LEU A 66 0.64 5.11 0.91
C LEU A 66 -0.15 4.45 2.04
N GLU A 67 -1.44 4.77 2.20
CA GLU A 67 -2.32 4.09 3.15
C GLU A 67 -2.40 2.57 2.88
N ILE A 68 -2.47 2.16 1.61
CA ILE A 68 -2.43 0.74 1.23
C ILE A 68 -1.13 0.09 1.69
N MET A 69 0.02 0.75 1.51
CA MET A 69 1.31 0.25 1.97
C MET A 69 1.38 0.11 3.49
N GLU A 70 0.85 1.08 4.24
CA GLU A 70 0.77 1.03 5.71
C GLU A 70 -0.10 -0.14 6.19
N LYS A 71 -1.29 -0.30 5.63
CA LYS A 71 -2.19 -1.41 5.97
C LYS A 71 -1.59 -2.78 5.58
N ALA A 72 -0.90 -2.86 4.46
CA ALA A 72 -0.17 -4.06 4.08
C ALA A 72 0.94 -4.39 5.09
N ALA A 73 1.67 -3.40 5.59
CA ALA A 73 2.67 -3.60 6.64
C ALA A 73 2.04 -4.08 7.97
N GLU A 74 0.86 -3.57 8.36
CA GLU A 74 0.10 -4.07 9.51
C GLU A 74 -0.29 -5.55 9.35
N MET A 75 -0.71 -5.97 8.13
CA MET A 75 -1.04 -7.37 7.82
C MET A 75 0.17 -8.30 8.01
N LEU A 76 1.39 -7.85 7.71
CA LEU A 76 2.59 -8.65 7.96
C LEU A 76 2.79 -8.97 9.44
N GLY A 77 2.41 -8.07 10.34
CA GLY A 77 2.42 -8.33 11.78
C GLY A 77 1.53 -9.52 12.16
N ILE A 78 0.31 -9.55 11.63
CA ILE A 78 -0.64 -10.66 11.86
C ILE A 78 -0.13 -11.96 11.25
N LEU A 79 0.39 -11.92 10.01
CA LEU A 79 0.95 -13.09 9.34
C LEU A 79 2.16 -13.65 10.09
N LYS A 80 2.99 -12.79 10.68
CA LYS A 80 4.09 -13.21 11.54
C LYS A 80 3.60 -13.98 12.77
N GLU A 81 2.58 -13.46 13.45
CA GLU A 81 1.98 -14.14 14.59
C GLU A 81 1.37 -15.49 14.21
N LEU A 82 0.69 -15.56 13.06
CA LEU A 82 0.14 -16.80 12.54
C LEU A 82 1.22 -17.82 12.18
N ALA A 83 2.36 -17.37 11.63
CA ALA A 83 3.51 -18.25 11.36
C ALA A 83 4.12 -18.82 12.65
N GLU A 84 4.10 -18.07 13.76
CA GLU A 84 4.69 -18.48 15.03
C GLU A 84 3.74 -19.33 15.91
N LYS A 85 2.44 -19.02 15.88
CA LYS A 85 1.45 -19.60 16.81
C LYS A 85 0.40 -20.45 16.12
N GLY A 86 0.37 -20.46 14.78
CA GLY A 86 -0.62 -21.17 13.99
C GLY A 86 -0.40 -22.67 13.91
N SER A 87 -1.37 -23.37 13.37
CA SER A 87 -1.28 -24.80 13.09
C SER A 87 -0.20 -25.06 12.03
N VAL A 88 0.57 -26.12 12.20
CA VAL A 88 1.57 -26.59 11.22
C VAL A 88 0.95 -26.78 9.83
N MET A 89 -0.32 -27.17 9.76
CA MET A 89 -1.05 -27.36 8.49
C MET A 89 -1.34 -26.04 7.76
N ALA A 90 -1.38 -24.92 8.45
CA ALA A 90 -1.69 -23.60 7.87
C ALA A 90 -0.44 -22.79 7.53
N VAL A 91 0.75 -23.25 7.89
CA VAL A 91 1.99 -22.48 7.72
C VAL A 91 2.30 -22.19 6.24
N SER A 92 2.02 -23.12 5.33
CA SER A 92 2.18 -22.89 3.88
C SER A 92 1.27 -21.78 3.37
N ASP A 93 0.02 -21.72 3.83
CA ASP A 93 -0.94 -20.69 3.43
C ASP A 93 -0.52 -19.31 3.95
N VAL A 94 0.07 -19.25 5.15
CA VAL A 94 0.66 -18.03 5.69
C VAL A 94 1.81 -17.56 4.80
N GLY A 95 2.68 -18.47 4.35
CA GLY A 95 3.77 -18.15 3.41
C GLY A 95 3.27 -17.56 2.09
N VAL A 96 2.21 -18.12 1.53
CA VAL A 96 1.54 -17.58 0.34
C VAL A 96 0.98 -16.17 0.63
N GLY A 97 0.28 -16.00 1.74
CA GLY A 97 -0.28 -14.72 2.17
C GLY A 97 0.80 -13.62 2.31
N VAL A 98 1.95 -13.94 2.88
CA VAL A 98 3.11 -13.02 2.99
C VAL A 98 3.55 -12.53 1.60
N GLN A 99 3.61 -13.40 0.60
CA GLN A 99 4.01 -13.00 -0.75
C GLN A 99 2.95 -12.10 -1.42
N PHE A 100 1.67 -12.34 -1.19
CA PHE A 100 0.62 -11.44 -1.68
C PHE A 100 0.73 -10.05 -1.05
N VAL A 101 0.97 -9.96 0.26
CA VAL A 101 1.15 -8.67 0.94
C VAL A 101 2.41 -7.96 0.45
N ARG A 102 3.52 -8.68 0.27
CA ARG A 102 4.74 -8.14 -0.32
C ARG A 102 4.49 -7.55 -1.71
N THR A 103 3.75 -8.25 -2.55
CA THR A 103 3.37 -7.78 -3.89
C THR A 103 2.48 -6.54 -3.83
N ALA A 104 1.54 -6.49 -2.87
CA ALA A 104 0.68 -5.32 -2.67
C ALA A 104 1.50 -4.07 -2.34
N ILE A 105 2.50 -4.17 -1.46
CA ILE A 105 3.41 -3.06 -1.13
C ILE A 105 4.17 -2.58 -2.39
N LEU A 106 4.74 -3.51 -3.15
CA LEU A 106 5.50 -3.20 -4.37
C LEU A 106 4.62 -2.65 -5.50
N GLY A 107 3.37 -3.08 -5.57
CA GLY A 107 2.39 -2.54 -6.52
C GLY A 107 1.95 -1.13 -6.13
N ALA A 108 1.61 -0.92 -4.87
CA ALA A 108 1.15 0.39 -4.37
C ALA A 108 2.22 1.48 -4.52
N VAL A 109 3.50 1.17 -4.28
CA VAL A 109 4.58 2.15 -4.45
C VAL A 109 4.71 2.66 -5.88
N MET A 110 4.37 1.86 -6.89
CA MET A 110 4.37 2.32 -8.29
C MET A 110 3.37 3.45 -8.51
N ASN A 111 2.19 3.38 -7.85
CA ASN A 111 1.18 4.43 -7.91
C ASN A 111 1.63 5.71 -7.19
N VAL A 112 2.38 5.60 -6.10
CA VAL A 112 3.01 6.78 -5.48
C VAL A 112 3.98 7.44 -6.46
N TYR A 113 4.87 6.67 -7.06
CA TYR A 113 5.93 7.22 -7.94
C TYR A 113 5.39 7.82 -9.22
N ILE A 114 4.37 7.25 -9.85
CA ILE A 114 3.78 7.84 -11.07
C ILE A 114 3.14 9.19 -10.78
N ASN A 115 2.48 9.33 -9.62
CA ASN A 115 1.86 10.58 -9.20
C ASN A 115 2.93 11.63 -8.83
N THR A 116 3.88 11.28 -7.97
CA THR A 116 4.93 12.21 -7.50
C THR A 116 5.85 12.65 -8.64
N ARG A 117 6.08 11.81 -9.65
CA ARG A 117 6.82 12.16 -10.86
C ARG A 117 6.20 13.35 -11.59
N SER A 118 4.88 13.44 -11.59
CA SER A 118 4.11 14.48 -12.29
C SER A 118 3.93 15.77 -11.49
N MET A 119 4.27 15.78 -10.18
CA MET A 119 4.17 16.96 -9.32
C MET A 119 5.21 18.01 -9.70
N LYS A 120 4.81 19.30 -9.64
CA LYS A 120 5.71 20.44 -9.75
C LYS A 120 6.39 20.79 -8.43
N ASP A 121 5.69 20.64 -7.31
CA ASP A 121 6.27 20.77 -5.98
C ASP A 121 7.21 19.57 -5.68
N ARG A 122 8.46 19.76 -6.08
CA ARG A 122 9.49 18.72 -5.92
C ARG A 122 9.78 18.38 -4.46
N LYS A 123 9.65 19.37 -3.57
CA LYS A 123 9.84 19.15 -2.13
C LYS A 123 8.78 18.20 -1.59
N ARG A 124 7.52 18.46 -1.92
CA ARG A 124 6.39 17.58 -1.54
C ARG A 124 6.52 16.19 -2.14
N ALA A 125 6.87 16.11 -3.43
CA ALA A 125 7.11 14.83 -4.11
C ALA A 125 8.22 14.01 -3.43
N GLU A 126 9.31 14.66 -2.99
CA GLU A 126 10.40 13.99 -2.29
C GLU A 126 10.01 13.51 -0.88
N GLU A 127 9.18 14.26 -0.16
CA GLU A 127 8.63 13.84 1.14
C GLU A 127 7.80 12.56 0.98
N LEU A 128 6.85 12.53 0.03
CA LEU A 128 6.03 11.36 -0.27
C LEU A 128 6.89 10.15 -0.73
N ASN A 129 7.87 10.39 -1.59
CA ASN A 129 8.77 9.35 -2.06
C ASN A 129 9.65 8.76 -0.95
N ARG A 130 10.06 9.59 0.02
CA ARG A 130 10.85 9.14 1.18
C ARG A 130 10.03 8.20 2.04
N GLU A 131 8.78 8.56 2.32
CA GLU A 131 7.87 7.71 3.07
C GLU A 131 7.57 6.41 2.33
N ALA A 132 7.29 6.48 1.03
CA ALA A 132 7.09 5.30 0.20
C ALA A 132 8.31 4.36 0.18
N LYS A 133 9.52 4.91 0.12
CA LYS A 133 10.76 4.11 0.20
C LYS A 133 10.92 3.44 1.56
N ARG A 134 10.61 4.15 2.64
CA ARG A 134 10.66 3.60 4.00
C ARG A 134 9.71 2.41 4.14
N LEU A 135 8.44 2.61 3.78
CA LEU A 135 7.42 1.56 3.83
C LEU A 135 7.76 0.36 2.92
N THR A 136 8.30 0.62 1.73
CA THR A 136 8.75 -0.45 0.84
C THR A 136 9.84 -1.27 1.48
N LYS A 137 10.90 -0.61 1.99
CA LYS A 137 12.03 -1.33 2.60
C LYS A 137 11.59 -2.13 3.82
N GLU A 138 10.91 -1.50 4.78
CA GLU A 138 10.46 -2.14 6.00
C GLU A 138 9.50 -3.30 5.71
N GLY A 139 8.53 -3.10 4.80
CA GLY A 139 7.56 -4.11 4.45
C GLY A 139 8.17 -5.29 3.67
N THR A 140 9.04 -5.05 2.71
CA THR A 140 9.69 -6.16 1.97
C THR A 140 10.67 -6.92 2.86
N ASP A 141 11.47 -6.25 3.67
CA ASP A 141 12.39 -6.91 4.62
C ASP A 141 11.62 -7.79 5.61
N ALA A 142 10.51 -7.30 6.16
CA ALA A 142 9.65 -8.07 7.06
C ALA A 142 9.03 -9.28 6.36
N ALA A 143 8.50 -9.11 5.15
CA ALA A 143 7.92 -10.18 4.37
C ALA A 143 8.96 -11.28 4.06
N ASP A 144 10.15 -10.89 3.62
CA ASP A 144 11.22 -11.81 3.28
C ASP A 144 11.68 -12.61 4.50
N GLN A 145 11.82 -11.97 5.67
CA GLN A 145 12.17 -12.65 6.94
C GLN A 145 11.11 -13.68 7.37
N ILE A 146 9.82 -13.33 7.28
CA ILE A 146 8.73 -14.25 7.63
C ILE A 146 8.74 -15.43 6.67
N TYR A 147 8.85 -15.16 5.38
CA TYR A 147 8.84 -16.16 4.33
C TYR A 147 10.01 -17.16 4.47
N GLU A 148 11.24 -16.67 4.66
CA GLU A 148 12.42 -17.50 4.86
C GLU A 148 12.29 -18.42 6.09
N LYS A 149 11.73 -17.90 7.18
CA LYS A 149 11.45 -18.69 8.40
C LYS A 149 10.47 -19.82 8.11
N ILE A 150 9.39 -19.52 7.37
CA ILE A 150 8.40 -20.51 6.96
C ILE A 150 9.02 -21.58 6.05
N VAL A 151 9.80 -21.17 5.04
CA VAL A 151 10.46 -22.11 4.13
C VAL A 151 11.39 -23.07 4.90
N LYS A 152 12.20 -22.57 5.82
CA LYS A 152 13.06 -23.40 6.68
C LYS A 152 12.25 -24.40 7.52
N GLN A 153 11.11 -23.97 8.05
CA GLN A 153 10.22 -24.85 8.84
C GLN A 153 9.59 -25.96 7.99
N LEU A 154 9.28 -25.68 6.71
CA LEU A 154 8.67 -26.65 5.81
C LEU A 154 9.67 -27.63 5.21
N GLN A 155 10.94 -27.24 5.09
CA GLN A 155 12.00 -28.09 4.55
C GLN A 155 12.61 -29.03 5.59
N GLY A 156 12.34 -28.87 6.90
CA GLY A 156 12.88 -29.67 8.00
C GLY A 156 14.25 -29.19 8.41
#